data_238485fbd04803d518a54f63072e56be
#
_entry.id   238485fbd04803d518a54f63072e56be
#
_cell.length_a   1.000
_cell.length_b   1.000
_cell.length_c   1.000
_cell.angle_alpha   90.00
_cell.angle_beta   90.00
_cell.angle_gamma   90.00
#
_symmetry.space_group_name_H-M   'P 1'
#
loop_
_entity.id
_entity.type
_entity.pdbx_description
1 polymer ?
#
loop_
_entity_poly.entity_id
_entity_poly.type
_entity_poly.pdbx_seq_one_letter_code
_entity_poly.pdbx_strand_id
1 'polypeptide(L)'
;VIEITLRHTIIRNIENRMILIPNSKINSATIINSSYGDSSTCAFVDIGVSYDTNLDKAITVMREEIMKHPMLIDHRSADEKKAGVPVVVVRVINLGDSAITLRAWAWASTAINATIMKYDLFKSIKERFDVEKIEIPYPYFNQIVKNE
;
A
#
# COMPACT_ATOMS: atom_id res chain seq x y z
N VAL A 1 19.82 -8.75 -10.38
CA VAL A 1 21.24 -9.21 -10.38
C VAL A 1 21.84 -8.79 -11.70
N ILE A 2 23.03 -8.20 -11.67
CA ILE A 2 23.77 -7.79 -12.88
C ILE A 2 24.86 -8.81 -13.18
N GLU A 3 25.60 -9.24 -12.16
CA GLU A 3 26.71 -10.16 -12.31
C GLU A 3 26.90 -10.99 -11.04
N ILE A 4 27.35 -12.24 -11.21
CA ILE A 4 27.76 -13.12 -10.12
C ILE A 4 29.20 -13.55 -10.41
N THR A 5 30.12 -13.18 -9.54
CA THR A 5 31.53 -13.60 -9.56
C THR A 5 31.75 -14.70 -8.52
N LEU A 6 32.96 -15.24 -8.45
CA LEU A 6 33.32 -16.23 -7.42
C LEU A 6 33.19 -15.70 -5.98
N ARG A 7 33.40 -14.40 -5.76
CA ARG A 7 33.46 -13.79 -4.43
C ARG A 7 32.31 -12.82 -4.14
N HIS A 8 31.68 -12.24 -5.17
CA HIS A 8 30.69 -11.19 -5.02
C HIS A 8 29.52 -11.38 -5.98
N THR A 9 28.36 -10.97 -5.54
CA THR A 9 27.17 -10.75 -6.38
C THR A 9 26.92 -9.25 -6.50
N ILE A 10 26.75 -8.78 -7.72
CA ILE A 10 26.47 -7.37 -8.02
C ILE A 10 25.00 -7.24 -8.37
N ILE A 11 24.30 -6.41 -7.60
CA ILE A 11 22.90 -6.07 -7.85
C ILE A 11 22.76 -4.57 -8.12
N ARG A 12 21.76 -4.21 -8.91
CA ARG A 12 21.38 -2.82 -9.14
C ARG A 12 20.06 -2.53 -8.47
N ASN A 13 20.01 -1.47 -7.66
CA ASN A 13 18.76 -1.04 -7.07
C ASN A 13 17.96 -0.14 -8.04
N ILE A 14 16.76 0.29 -7.62
CA ILE A 14 15.87 1.15 -8.42
C ILE A 14 16.45 2.55 -8.67
N GLU A 15 17.41 3.00 -7.83
CA GLU A 15 18.11 4.28 -7.98
C GLU A 15 19.31 4.16 -8.93
N ASN A 16 19.47 3.01 -9.63
CA ASN A 16 20.61 2.72 -10.51
C ASN A 16 21.96 2.59 -9.80
N ARG A 17 21.97 2.38 -8.47
CA ARG A 17 23.18 2.17 -7.70
C ARG A 17 23.62 0.68 -7.76
N MET A 18 24.90 0.45 -7.97
CA MET A 18 25.49 -0.88 -7.91
C MET A 18 25.81 -1.23 -6.46
N ILE A 19 25.31 -2.37 -6.01
CA ILE A 19 25.54 -2.90 -4.67
C ILE A 19 26.36 -4.19 -4.82
N LEU A 20 27.57 -4.19 -4.29
CA LEU A 20 28.49 -5.32 -4.28
C LEU A 20 28.31 -6.09 -2.97
N ILE A 21 27.86 -7.33 -3.03
CA ILE A 21 27.60 -8.15 -1.85
C ILE A 21 28.51 -9.37 -1.87
N PRO A 22 29.34 -9.59 -0.84
CA PRO A 22 30.10 -10.83 -0.71
C PRO A 22 29.20 -12.05 -0.71
N ASN A 23 29.54 -13.11 -1.49
CA ASN A 23 28.70 -14.32 -1.59
C ASN A 23 28.53 -15.01 -0.23
N SER A 24 29.54 -14.94 0.66
CA SER A 24 29.41 -15.45 2.03
C SER A 24 28.26 -14.81 2.82
N LYS A 25 28.00 -13.50 2.62
CA LYS A 25 26.86 -12.81 3.25
C LYS A 25 25.53 -13.28 2.66
N ILE A 26 25.45 -13.49 1.36
CA ILE A 26 24.22 -13.98 0.71
C ILE A 26 23.89 -15.39 1.18
N ASN A 27 24.90 -16.26 1.28
CA ASN A 27 24.71 -17.65 1.69
C ASN A 27 24.24 -17.81 3.15
N SER A 28 24.51 -16.84 4.00
CA SER A 28 24.10 -16.84 5.42
C SER A 28 22.85 -15.99 5.70
N ALA A 29 22.35 -15.24 4.72
CA ALA A 29 21.21 -14.35 4.89
C ALA A 29 19.88 -15.03 4.59
N THR A 30 18.84 -14.63 5.32
CA THR A 30 17.46 -14.92 4.90
C THR A 30 17.14 -14.06 3.69
N ILE A 31 16.79 -14.69 2.57
CA ILE A 31 16.45 -14.00 1.33
C ILE A 31 14.93 -13.94 1.21
N ILE A 32 14.39 -12.72 1.14
CA ILE A 32 12.99 -12.48 0.80
C ILE A 32 12.94 -12.24 -0.71
N ASN A 33 12.31 -13.17 -1.43
CA ASN A 33 12.15 -13.08 -2.87
C ASN A 33 10.67 -12.97 -3.23
N SER A 34 10.25 -11.77 -3.62
CA SER A 34 8.85 -11.47 -4.00
C SER A 34 8.45 -12.03 -5.38
N SER A 35 9.40 -12.63 -6.12
CA SER A 35 9.15 -13.15 -7.48
C SER A 35 9.29 -14.67 -7.55
N TYR A 36 9.51 -15.35 -6.43
CA TYR A 36 9.66 -16.80 -6.41
C TYR A 36 8.29 -17.48 -6.37
N GLY A 37 7.93 -18.09 -7.49
CA GLY A 37 6.64 -18.77 -7.69
C GLY A 37 5.55 -17.82 -8.21
N ASP A 38 4.98 -16.97 -7.38
CA ASP A 38 4.01 -15.93 -7.78
C ASP A 38 4.66 -14.54 -7.66
N SER A 39 4.66 -13.77 -8.76
CA SER A 39 5.19 -12.41 -8.78
C SER A 39 4.18 -11.36 -8.30
N SER A 40 2.92 -11.76 -8.07
CA SER A 40 1.86 -10.87 -7.60
C SER A 40 2.23 -10.27 -6.25
N THR A 41 2.01 -8.98 -6.11
CA THR A 41 2.36 -8.24 -4.90
C THR A 41 1.18 -7.41 -4.44
N CYS A 42 0.90 -7.45 -3.13
CA CYS A 42 -0.12 -6.63 -2.51
C CYS A 42 0.46 -5.27 -2.11
N ALA A 43 -0.10 -4.19 -2.64
CA ALA A 43 0.13 -2.84 -2.17
C ALA A 43 -0.82 -2.52 -1.00
N PHE A 44 -0.29 -2.02 0.10
CA PHE A 44 -1.08 -1.45 1.19
C PHE A 44 -1.24 0.05 0.96
N VAL A 45 -2.48 0.47 0.75
CA VAL A 45 -2.83 1.88 0.55
C VAL A 45 -3.51 2.36 1.82
N ASP A 46 -2.80 3.17 2.60
CA ASP A 46 -3.25 3.69 3.89
C ASP A 46 -3.63 5.15 3.75
N ILE A 47 -4.86 5.49 4.14
CA ILE A 47 -5.38 6.87 4.11
C ILE A 47 -6.02 7.16 5.46
N GLY A 48 -5.64 8.30 6.05
CA GLY A 48 -6.28 8.83 7.26
C GLY A 48 -7.53 9.63 6.91
N VAL A 49 -8.61 9.40 7.65
CA VAL A 49 -9.86 10.19 7.54
C VAL A 49 -10.21 10.80 8.89
N SER A 50 -10.96 11.91 8.89
CA SER A 50 -11.44 12.57 10.12
C SER A 50 -12.35 11.64 10.93
N TYR A 51 -12.38 11.81 12.25
CA TYR A 51 -13.29 11.10 13.16
C TYR A 51 -14.77 11.37 12.86
N ASP A 52 -15.09 12.52 12.26
CA ASP A 52 -16.47 12.89 11.87
C ASP A 52 -16.87 12.28 10.51
N THR A 53 -15.96 11.55 9.85
CA THR A 53 -16.22 10.96 8.53
C THR A 53 -17.14 9.75 8.66
N ASN A 54 -18.11 9.64 7.73
CA ASN A 54 -18.87 8.41 7.55
C ASN A 54 -17.94 7.34 6.95
N LEU A 55 -17.53 6.38 7.78
CA LEU A 55 -16.54 5.35 7.43
C LEU A 55 -17.04 4.44 6.30
N ASP A 56 -18.31 4.07 6.27
CA ASP A 56 -18.87 3.20 5.23
C ASP A 56 -18.82 3.89 3.86
N LYS A 57 -19.12 5.19 3.84
CA LYS A 57 -18.96 6.00 2.63
C LYS A 57 -17.50 6.08 2.21
N ALA A 58 -16.57 6.35 3.12
CA ALA A 58 -15.15 6.45 2.82
C ALA A 58 -14.57 5.14 2.30
N ILE A 59 -14.92 4.00 2.92
CA ILE A 59 -14.54 2.65 2.50
C ILE A 59 -15.08 2.36 1.08
N THR A 60 -16.32 2.71 0.81
CA THR A 60 -16.95 2.48 -0.50
C THR A 60 -16.26 3.29 -1.59
N VAL A 61 -16.08 4.60 -1.37
CA VAL A 61 -15.44 5.52 -2.32
C VAL A 61 -13.99 5.09 -2.58
N MET A 62 -13.24 4.74 -1.53
CA MET A 62 -11.87 4.26 -1.66
C MET A 62 -11.79 2.96 -2.49
N ARG A 63 -12.71 2.02 -2.24
CA ARG A 63 -12.78 0.77 -3.02
C ARG A 63 -13.11 1.02 -4.49
N GLU A 64 -14.11 1.85 -4.77
CA GLU A 64 -14.51 2.20 -6.14
C GLU A 64 -13.36 2.85 -6.92
N GLU A 65 -12.60 3.73 -6.26
CA GLU A 65 -11.48 4.41 -6.91
C GLU A 65 -10.36 3.44 -7.24
N ILE A 66 -10.01 2.54 -6.32
CA ILE A 66 -8.98 1.52 -6.53
C ILE A 66 -9.38 0.54 -7.65
N MET A 67 -10.66 0.17 -7.72
CA MET A 67 -11.17 -0.74 -8.74
C MET A 67 -11.03 -0.21 -10.18
N LYS A 68 -10.86 1.08 -10.38
CA LYS A 68 -10.64 1.70 -11.71
C LYS A 68 -9.19 1.61 -12.18
N HIS A 69 -8.25 1.30 -11.28
CA HIS A 69 -6.83 1.37 -11.61
C HIS A 69 -6.41 0.23 -12.57
N PRO A 70 -5.75 0.53 -13.71
CA PRO A 70 -5.45 -0.46 -14.76
C PRO A 70 -4.45 -1.54 -14.33
N MET A 71 -3.63 -1.29 -13.31
CA MET A 71 -2.66 -2.27 -12.78
C MET A 71 -3.24 -3.17 -11.70
N LEU A 72 -4.50 -2.95 -11.28
CA LEU A 72 -5.16 -3.81 -10.30
C LEU A 72 -5.45 -5.18 -10.92
N ILE A 73 -5.15 -6.23 -10.17
CA ILE A 73 -5.52 -7.61 -10.54
C ILE A 73 -6.45 -8.23 -9.51
N ASP A 74 -7.31 -9.15 -9.95
CA ASP A 74 -8.13 -9.98 -9.04
C ASP A 74 -7.32 -11.18 -8.58
N HIS A 75 -6.75 -11.09 -7.39
CA HIS A 75 -5.93 -12.14 -6.77
C HIS A 75 -6.73 -13.06 -5.83
N ARG A 76 -8.07 -12.99 -5.85
CA ARG A 76 -8.92 -13.82 -4.98
C ARG A 76 -8.83 -15.29 -5.38
N SER A 77 -8.76 -16.16 -4.37
CA SER A 77 -8.92 -17.60 -4.55
C SER A 77 -10.34 -17.95 -5.02
N ALA A 78 -10.52 -19.18 -5.51
CA ALA A 78 -11.83 -19.68 -5.90
C ALA A 78 -12.85 -19.65 -4.75
N ASP A 79 -12.40 -19.92 -3.53
CA ASP A 79 -13.25 -19.94 -2.34
C ASP A 79 -13.64 -18.52 -1.90
N GLU A 80 -12.73 -17.55 -1.97
CA GLU A 80 -13.03 -16.15 -1.69
C GLU A 80 -14.02 -15.58 -2.71
N LYS A 81 -13.91 -15.94 -3.99
CA LYS A 81 -14.88 -15.57 -5.03
C LYS A 81 -16.27 -16.12 -4.73
N LYS A 82 -16.36 -17.40 -4.33
CA LYS A 82 -17.63 -18.03 -3.93
C LYS A 82 -18.23 -17.40 -2.67
N ALA A 83 -17.38 -17.02 -1.72
CA ALA A 83 -17.79 -16.35 -0.49
C ALA A 83 -18.19 -14.88 -0.68
N GLY A 84 -18.05 -14.31 -1.90
CA GLY A 84 -18.39 -12.93 -2.20
C GLY A 84 -17.42 -11.89 -1.62
N VAL A 85 -16.19 -12.30 -1.28
CA VAL A 85 -15.16 -11.36 -0.79
C VAL A 85 -14.89 -10.33 -1.89
N PRO A 86 -14.85 -9.02 -1.59
CA PRO A 86 -14.56 -8.00 -2.60
C PRO A 86 -13.13 -8.11 -3.14
N VAL A 87 -12.92 -7.74 -4.42
CA VAL A 87 -11.58 -7.72 -5.05
C VAL A 87 -10.62 -6.84 -4.27
N VAL A 88 -11.12 -5.68 -3.81
CA VAL A 88 -10.38 -4.76 -2.96
C VAL A 88 -11.01 -4.76 -1.57
N VAL A 89 -10.30 -5.30 -0.61
CA VAL A 89 -10.68 -5.23 0.80
C VAL A 89 -10.22 -3.89 1.36
N VAL A 90 -11.11 -3.17 2.05
CA VAL A 90 -10.77 -1.94 2.78
C VAL A 90 -11.24 -2.10 4.21
N ARG A 91 -10.37 -1.79 5.18
CA ARG A 91 -10.68 -1.89 6.61
C ARG A 91 -10.09 -0.73 7.39
N VAL A 92 -10.69 -0.43 8.52
CA VAL A 92 -10.07 0.39 9.57
C VAL A 92 -8.96 -0.43 10.22
N ILE A 93 -7.76 0.10 10.28
CA ILE A 93 -6.60 -0.58 10.89
C ILE A 93 -6.07 0.13 12.12
N ASN A 94 -6.40 1.39 12.30
CA ASN A 94 -5.94 2.17 13.45
C ASN A 94 -6.88 3.35 13.75
N LEU A 95 -7.03 3.65 15.05
CA LEU A 95 -7.63 4.86 15.58
C LEU A 95 -6.51 5.70 16.18
N GLY A 96 -5.98 6.64 15.39
CA GLY A 96 -4.84 7.49 15.78
C GLY A 96 -5.27 8.77 16.47
N ASP A 97 -4.31 9.59 16.88
CA ASP A 97 -4.56 10.81 17.67
C ASP A 97 -5.41 11.85 16.92
N SER A 98 -5.29 11.94 15.61
CA SER A 98 -5.99 12.93 14.78
C SER A 98 -6.72 12.33 13.59
N ALA A 99 -6.60 11.04 13.33
CA ALA A 99 -7.18 10.39 12.17
C ALA A 99 -7.51 8.92 12.42
N ILE A 100 -8.54 8.44 11.73
CA ILE A 100 -8.85 7.02 11.59
C ILE A 100 -8.15 6.53 10.33
N THR A 101 -7.30 5.50 10.43
CA THR A 101 -6.57 4.97 9.28
C THR A 101 -7.35 3.86 8.60
N LEU A 102 -7.69 4.06 7.34
CA LEU A 102 -8.22 3.05 6.44
C LEU A 102 -7.07 2.43 5.64
N ARG A 103 -7.05 1.11 5.54
CA ARG A 103 -6.14 0.36 4.67
C ARG A 103 -6.90 -0.39 3.59
N ALA A 104 -6.45 -0.24 2.36
CA ALA A 104 -6.86 -1.09 1.25
C ALA A 104 -5.75 -2.06 0.88
N TRP A 105 -6.16 -3.29 0.55
CA TRP A 105 -5.29 -4.33 -0.03
C TRP A 105 -5.52 -4.35 -1.53
N ALA A 106 -4.57 -3.82 -2.29
CA ALA A 106 -4.63 -3.74 -3.75
C ALA A 106 -3.53 -4.61 -4.36
N TRP A 107 -3.90 -5.61 -5.15
CA TRP A 107 -2.97 -6.55 -5.76
C TRP A 107 -2.56 -6.12 -7.16
N ALA A 108 -1.28 -6.25 -7.49
CA ALA A 108 -0.72 -6.00 -8.82
C ALA A 108 0.15 -7.19 -9.26
N SER A 109 0.40 -7.30 -10.56
CA SER A 109 1.15 -8.41 -11.15
C SER A 109 2.63 -8.47 -10.76
N THR A 110 3.21 -7.35 -10.31
CA THR A 110 4.62 -7.27 -9.89
C THR A 110 4.78 -6.25 -8.77
N ALA A 111 5.90 -6.33 -8.02
CA ALA A 111 6.24 -5.37 -6.98
C ALA A 111 6.41 -3.93 -7.53
N ILE A 112 6.93 -3.78 -8.75
CA ILE A 112 7.06 -2.47 -9.42
C ILE A 112 5.67 -1.90 -9.70
N ASN A 113 4.78 -2.68 -10.30
CA ASN A 113 3.41 -2.26 -10.60
C ASN A 113 2.63 -1.94 -9.33
N ALA A 114 2.83 -2.71 -8.25
CA ALA A 114 2.22 -2.44 -6.94
C ALA A 114 2.67 -1.09 -6.38
N THR A 115 3.96 -0.76 -6.53
CA THR A 115 4.53 0.52 -6.07
C THR A 115 3.98 1.70 -6.88
N ILE A 116 3.97 1.60 -8.21
CA ILE A 116 3.42 2.64 -9.10
C ILE A 116 1.93 2.84 -8.79
N MET A 117 1.15 1.76 -8.78
CA MET A 117 -0.27 1.79 -8.46
C MET A 117 -0.53 2.48 -7.12
N LYS A 118 0.26 2.17 -6.08
CA LYS A 118 0.11 2.79 -4.76
C LYS A 118 0.24 4.32 -4.81
N TYR A 119 1.23 4.83 -5.54
CA TYR A 119 1.47 6.27 -5.63
C TYR A 119 0.39 6.97 -6.46
N ASP A 120 -0.05 6.37 -7.55
CA ASP A 120 -1.15 6.88 -8.36
C ASP A 120 -2.45 6.93 -7.55
N LEU A 121 -2.71 5.90 -6.73
CA LEU A 121 -3.89 5.82 -5.87
C LEU A 121 -3.88 6.87 -4.75
N PHE A 122 -2.74 7.25 -4.21
CA PHE A 122 -2.69 8.35 -3.23
C PHE A 122 -3.25 9.65 -3.82
N LYS A 123 -2.92 9.94 -5.07
CA LYS A 123 -3.42 11.13 -5.76
C LYS A 123 -4.91 10.98 -6.08
N SER A 124 -5.31 9.91 -6.74
CA SER A 124 -6.68 9.74 -7.22
C SER A 124 -7.69 9.62 -6.07
N ILE A 125 -7.33 8.92 -4.99
CA ILE A 125 -8.18 8.83 -3.79
C ILE A 125 -8.32 10.21 -3.13
N LYS A 126 -7.22 10.98 -3.03
CA LYS A 126 -7.26 12.33 -2.46
C LYS A 126 -8.22 13.22 -3.26
N GLU A 127 -8.10 13.23 -4.59
CA GLU A 127 -8.97 14.01 -5.47
C GLU A 127 -10.43 13.56 -5.36
N ARG A 128 -10.68 12.25 -5.28
CA ARG A 128 -12.02 11.70 -5.11
C ARG A 128 -12.61 12.04 -3.75
N PHE A 129 -11.84 11.99 -2.67
CA PHE A 129 -12.27 12.34 -1.32
C PHE A 129 -12.67 13.82 -1.23
N ASP A 130 -11.93 14.72 -1.90
CA ASP A 130 -12.32 16.14 -1.98
C ASP A 130 -13.69 16.33 -2.63
N VAL A 131 -13.96 15.66 -3.75
CA VAL A 131 -15.24 15.72 -4.46
C VAL A 131 -16.39 15.19 -3.56
N GLU A 132 -16.12 14.11 -2.84
CA GLU A 132 -17.10 13.47 -1.95
C GLU A 132 -17.22 14.14 -0.58
N LYS A 133 -16.43 15.19 -0.32
CA LYS A 133 -16.34 15.90 0.98
C LYS A 133 -15.96 14.96 2.13
N ILE A 134 -15.04 14.02 1.86
CA ILE A 134 -14.39 13.17 2.85
C ILE A 134 -13.12 13.86 3.28
N GLU A 135 -13.03 14.25 4.55
CA GLU A 135 -11.90 15.01 5.07
C GLU A 135 -10.71 14.10 5.40
N ILE A 136 -9.53 14.48 4.89
CA ILE A 136 -8.24 13.99 5.35
C ILE A 136 -7.74 15.01 6.37
N PRO A 137 -7.73 14.69 7.68
CA PRO A 137 -7.53 15.69 8.72
C PRO A 137 -6.09 16.18 8.80
N TYR A 138 -5.94 17.44 9.21
CA TYR A 138 -4.68 17.95 9.72
C TYR A 138 -4.46 17.49 11.16
N PRO A 139 -3.23 17.53 11.68
CA PRO A 139 -2.98 17.27 13.11
C PRO A 139 -3.79 18.24 13.99
N TYR A 140 -4.57 17.71 14.94
CA TYR A 140 -5.31 18.51 15.89
C TYR A 140 -4.51 18.64 17.19
N PHE A 141 -4.46 19.88 17.75
CA PHE A 141 -3.87 20.16 19.05
C PHE A 141 -4.94 20.79 19.94
N ASN A 142 -5.22 20.18 21.08
CA ASN A 142 -6.04 20.79 22.12
C ASN A 142 -5.18 21.67 23.01
N GLN A 143 -5.37 22.98 22.99
CA GLN A 143 -4.70 23.92 23.86
C GLN A 143 -5.62 24.30 25.02
N ILE A 144 -5.25 23.88 26.25
CA ILE A 144 -5.95 24.32 27.47
C ILE A 144 -5.30 25.64 27.96
N VAL A 145 -5.97 26.75 27.74
CA VAL A 145 -5.56 28.04 28.32
C VAL A 145 -6.12 28.11 29.73
N LYS A 146 -5.24 28.02 30.76
CA LYS A 146 -5.60 28.30 32.13
C LYS A 146 -5.54 29.84 32.32
N ASN A 147 -6.70 30.48 32.49
CA ASN A 147 -6.75 31.85 32.95
C ASN A 147 -6.43 31.83 34.45
N GLU A 148 -5.36 32.51 34.86
CA GLU A 148 -5.04 32.79 36.25
C GLU A 148 -5.96 33.90 36.83
#